data_51e02b4d72f68a3608dabdbeb37e8348
#
_entry.id   51e02b4d72f68a3608dabdbeb37e8348
#
_cell.length_a   1.000
_cell.length_b   1.000
_cell.length_c   1.000
_cell.angle_alpha   90.00
_cell.angle_beta   90.00
_cell.angle_gamma   90.00
#
_symmetry.space_group_name_H-M   'P 1'
#
loop_
_entity.id
_entity.type
_entity.pdbx_description
1 polymer ?
#
loop_
_entity_poly.entity_id
_entity_poly.type
_entity_poly.pdbx_seq_one_letter_code
_entity_poly.pdbx_strand_id
1 'polypeptide(L)'
;AAQAGVDIVDAAFNSMSGLTSQPALNSIVASLQNSDRDTGLDSDGLQKISEYWRDVRPVYKEFESELQTASAEIYKYEIPGGQYSNLQAQVESFGLGHKLKEVKDMYKAVNMMLGDIVKVTPSSKVVGDLAIFMVQNGLTPENIVEKGANIDFPDSTVSYFEGMMGQPEGGFPEDIQKVVLKDKKPIACRPGELLEPEDFEAIRKKLQDELELEGTDREVISYALYPKVFEDYIKSIRKEGSFRYMGSDIFFHSLEEGETCEVKVKDGVNLMVKLQEVRPVDNDGFREAIFEVNGNRRIIKIKDKTVTVNSSNSVLYANEDNPMEVGANIPGNIIKVLVKEGETVAANQPIAVIEAMK
;
A
#
# COMPACT_ATOMS: atom_id res chain seq x y z
N ALA A 1 23.23 13.13 -18.36
CA ALA A 1 22.91 14.04 -17.25
C ALA A 1 24.15 14.86 -16.86
N ALA A 2 25.26 14.25 -16.41
CA ALA A 2 26.47 14.97 -15.99
C ALA A 2 27.02 15.91 -17.07
N GLN A 3 27.13 15.46 -18.33
CA GLN A 3 27.55 16.28 -19.47
C GLN A 3 26.56 17.42 -19.81
N ALA A 4 25.28 17.24 -19.50
CA ALA A 4 24.25 18.26 -19.67
C ALA A 4 24.20 19.30 -18.53
N GLY A 5 25.11 19.20 -17.54
CA GLY A 5 25.25 20.20 -16.48
C GLY A 5 24.39 19.95 -15.25
N VAL A 6 23.90 18.72 -15.01
CA VAL A 6 23.17 18.42 -13.78
C VAL A 6 24.09 18.55 -12.57
N ASP A 7 23.59 19.14 -11.48
CA ASP A 7 24.37 19.40 -10.26
C ASP A 7 24.14 18.33 -9.19
N ILE A 8 22.92 17.77 -9.10
CA ILE A 8 22.52 16.78 -8.10
C ILE A 8 21.86 15.59 -8.79
N VAL A 9 22.20 14.38 -8.36
CA VAL A 9 21.63 13.12 -8.86
C VAL A 9 21.20 12.26 -7.68
N ASP A 10 19.95 11.83 -7.72
CA ASP A 10 19.45 10.82 -6.79
C ASP A 10 19.91 9.43 -7.22
N ALA A 11 20.50 8.68 -6.30
CA ALA A 11 21.05 7.36 -6.55
C ALA A 11 20.93 6.47 -5.29
N ALA A 12 21.06 5.16 -5.48
CA ALA A 12 21.06 4.18 -4.40
C ALA A 12 22.35 3.37 -4.40
N PHE A 13 22.77 2.84 -3.24
CA PHE A 13 23.89 1.90 -3.19
C PHE A 13 23.63 0.71 -4.12
N ASN A 14 24.70 0.13 -4.69
CA ASN A 14 24.57 -0.96 -5.67
C ASN A 14 23.65 -2.09 -5.22
N SER A 15 23.73 -2.48 -3.95
CA SER A 15 22.89 -3.54 -3.37
C SER A 15 21.40 -3.21 -3.31
N MET A 16 21.05 -1.92 -3.39
CA MET A 16 19.67 -1.42 -3.27
C MET A 16 19.21 -0.67 -4.54
N SER A 17 20.01 -0.70 -5.60
CA SER A 17 19.76 0.04 -6.84
C SER A 17 19.06 -0.78 -7.91
N GLY A 18 18.67 -0.12 -8.99
CA GLY A 18 18.05 -0.75 -10.16
C GLY A 18 16.57 -1.04 -9.99
N LEU A 19 15.99 -1.82 -10.90
CA LEU A 19 14.56 -2.18 -10.95
C LEU A 19 13.67 -0.92 -10.87
N THR A 20 12.88 -0.79 -9.78
CA THR A 20 12.03 0.38 -9.49
C THR A 20 12.69 1.37 -8.52
N SER A 21 13.92 1.10 -8.07
CA SER A 21 14.74 1.99 -7.24
C SER A 21 15.50 3.01 -8.11
N GLN A 22 16.52 3.61 -7.55
CA GLN A 22 17.36 4.62 -8.20
C GLN A 22 18.54 4.00 -8.96
N PRO A 23 19.24 4.75 -9.83
CA PRO A 23 20.49 4.30 -10.44
C PRO A 23 21.56 3.94 -9.40
N ALA A 24 22.49 3.08 -9.78
CA ALA A 24 23.56 2.60 -8.92
C ALA A 24 24.60 3.69 -8.60
N LEU A 25 24.64 4.16 -7.35
CA LEU A 25 25.54 5.21 -6.88
C LEU A 25 27.01 4.86 -7.13
N ASN A 26 27.44 3.66 -6.70
CA ASN A 26 28.82 3.24 -6.86
C ASN A 26 29.26 3.23 -8.34
N SER A 27 28.34 2.86 -9.25
CA SER A 27 28.61 2.86 -10.70
C SER A 27 28.71 4.28 -11.27
N ILE A 28 27.87 5.21 -10.79
CA ILE A 28 27.92 6.62 -11.18
C ILE A 28 29.26 7.23 -10.74
N VAL A 29 29.62 7.03 -9.46
CA VAL A 29 30.88 7.54 -8.90
C VAL A 29 32.08 7.02 -9.69
N ALA A 30 32.14 5.70 -9.92
CA ALA A 30 33.24 5.08 -10.70
C ALA A 30 33.30 5.59 -12.15
N SER A 31 32.14 5.85 -12.78
CA SER A 31 32.10 6.36 -14.17
C SER A 31 32.55 7.82 -14.30
N LEU A 32 32.42 8.60 -13.22
CA LEU A 32 32.85 10.01 -13.22
C LEU A 32 34.25 10.23 -12.65
N GLN A 33 34.87 9.20 -12.07
CA GLN A 33 36.21 9.27 -11.48
C GLN A 33 37.25 9.76 -12.48
N ASN A 34 38.13 10.67 -12.06
CA ASN A 34 39.14 11.33 -12.87
C ASN A 34 38.58 12.15 -14.05
N SER A 35 37.31 12.51 -14.07
CA SER A 35 36.73 13.45 -15.03
C SER A 35 36.55 14.83 -14.40
N ASP A 36 36.18 15.84 -15.22
CA ASP A 36 35.84 17.19 -14.77
C ASP A 36 34.62 17.21 -13.84
N ARG A 37 33.93 16.09 -13.76
CA ARG A 37 32.72 15.87 -12.93
C ARG A 37 32.95 14.81 -11.85
N ASP A 38 34.18 14.58 -11.47
CA ASP A 38 34.52 13.68 -10.37
C ASP A 38 33.81 14.13 -9.10
N THR A 39 33.13 13.19 -8.44
CA THR A 39 32.33 13.47 -7.25
C THR A 39 33.15 13.65 -5.98
N GLY A 40 34.43 13.19 -5.99
CA GLY A 40 35.29 13.16 -4.80
C GLY A 40 34.84 12.23 -3.68
N LEU A 41 33.83 11.37 -3.93
CA LEU A 41 33.33 10.43 -2.92
C LEU A 41 34.28 9.25 -2.74
N ASP A 42 34.47 8.79 -1.50
CA ASP A 42 35.27 7.63 -1.14
C ASP A 42 34.63 6.33 -1.64
N SER A 43 35.17 5.76 -2.70
CA SER A 43 34.70 4.52 -3.32
C SER A 43 34.77 3.32 -2.38
N ASP A 44 35.77 3.24 -1.51
CA ASP A 44 35.92 2.13 -0.56
C ASP A 44 34.86 2.24 0.58
N GLY A 45 34.59 3.46 1.04
CA GLY A 45 33.53 3.73 2.00
C GLY A 45 32.16 3.37 1.43
N LEU A 46 31.89 3.77 0.18
CA LEU A 46 30.64 3.41 -0.51
C LEU A 46 30.49 1.89 -0.68
N GLN A 47 31.60 1.20 -0.99
CA GLN A 47 31.58 -0.26 -1.13
C GLN A 47 31.25 -0.97 0.19
N LYS A 48 31.84 -0.54 1.31
CA LYS A 48 31.54 -1.10 2.64
C LYS A 48 30.08 -0.94 3.02
N ILE A 49 29.48 0.23 2.75
CA ILE A 49 28.05 0.47 3.00
C ILE A 49 27.21 -0.41 2.08
N SER A 50 27.59 -0.56 0.82
CA SER A 50 26.87 -1.43 -0.12
C SER A 50 26.94 -2.90 0.29
N GLU A 51 28.04 -3.37 0.86
CA GLU A 51 28.16 -4.72 1.41
C GLU A 51 27.26 -4.95 2.61
N TYR A 52 27.22 -4.00 3.55
CA TYR A 52 26.29 -4.06 4.66
C TYR A 52 24.84 -4.22 4.18
N TRP A 53 24.39 -3.38 3.25
CA TRP A 53 23.03 -3.46 2.74
C TRP A 53 22.77 -4.72 1.91
N ARG A 54 23.77 -5.26 1.22
CA ARG A 54 23.65 -6.55 0.54
C ARG A 54 23.35 -7.68 1.54
N ASP A 55 23.99 -7.64 2.72
CA ASP A 55 23.82 -8.67 3.74
C ASP A 55 22.48 -8.50 4.51
N VAL A 56 21.97 -7.28 4.62
CA VAL A 56 20.67 -6.98 5.23
C VAL A 56 19.50 -7.28 4.29
N ARG A 57 19.65 -7.04 2.99
CA ARG A 57 18.57 -7.12 2.00
C ARG A 57 17.79 -8.45 2.00
N PRO A 58 18.43 -9.64 2.14
CA PRO A 58 17.70 -10.92 2.17
C PRO A 58 16.64 -11.02 3.26
N VAL A 59 16.81 -10.33 4.39
CA VAL A 59 15.83 -10.28 5.49
C VAL A 59 14.51 -9.66 5.03
N TYR A 60 14.53 -8.81 4.00
CA TYR A 60 13.35 -8.11 3.48
C TYR A 60 12.89 -8.62 2.11
N LYS A 61 13.40 -9.79 1.68
CA LYS A 61 13.12 -10.35 0.34
C LYS A 61 11.62 -10.52 0.07
N GLU A 62 10.83 -10.87 1.08
CA GLU A 62 9.37 -11.04 0.97
C GLU A 62 8.63 -9.76 0.55
N PHE A 63 9.28 -8.59 0.70
CA PHE A 63 8.73 -7.29 0.33
C PHE A 63 9.24 -6.79 -1.03
N GLU A 64 10.13 -7.53 -1.69
CA GLU A 64 10.61 -7.17 -3.01
C GLU A 64 9.55 -7.47 -4.07
N SER A 65 9.49 -6.60 -5.09
CA SER A 65 8.71 -6.91 -6.29
C SER A 65 9.36 -8.06 -7.06
N GLU A 66 8.56 -8.84 -7.78
CA GLU A 66 9.04 -9.96 -8.61
C GLU A 66 9.81 -9.50 -9.87
N LEU A 67 10.09 -8.22 -10.01
CA LEU A 67 10.85 -7.67 -11.13
C LEU A 67 12.29 -8.19 -11.10
N GLN A 68 12.73 -8.79 -12.19
CA GLN A 68 14.08 -9.37 -12.30
C GLN A 68 15.08 -8.44 -12.99
N THR A 69 14.59 -7.54 -13.85
CA THR A 69 15.46 -6.66 -14.65
C THR A 69 14.89 -5.24 -14.70
N ALA A 70 15.79 -4.26 -14.84
CA ALA A 70 15.41 -2.92 -15.22
C ALA A 70 14.81 -2.92 -16.65
N SER A 71 13.83 -2.05 -16.89
CA SER A 71 13.19 -1.92 -18.19
C SER A 71 13.10 -0.45 -18.63
N ALA A 72 12.97 -0.23 -19.95
CA ALA A 72 12.73 1.09 -20.52
C ALA A 72 11.24 1.45 -20.59
N GLU A 73 10.36 0.69 -19.92
CA GLU A 73 8.92 0.90 -19.95
C GLU A 73 8.49 2.25 -19.38
N ILE A 74 9.32 2.85 -18.50
CA ILE A 74 9.07 4.21 -18.01
C ILE A 74 8.95 5.24 -19.14
N TYR A 75 9.71 5.08 -20.21
CA TYR A 75 9.64 5.98 -21.38
C TYR A 75 8.40 5.74 -22.25
N LYS A 76 7.75 4.58 -22.09
CA LYS A 76 6.54 4.22 -22.83
C LYS A 76 5.27 4.53 -22.07
N TYR A 77 5.19 4.10 -20.83
CA TYR A 77 3.99 4.18 -19.99
C TYR A 77 4.03 5.32 -18.98
N GLU A 78 5.22 5.88 -18.72
CA GLU A 78 5.45 7.01 -17.84
C GLU A 78 5.06 6.73 -16.37
N ILE A 79 5.10 5.47 -15.97
CA ILE A 79 4.79 5.04 -14.60
C ILE A 79 6.05 5.17 -13.75
N PRO A 80 6.07 5.98 -12.68
CA PRO A 80 7.19 6.07 -11.76
C PRO A 80 7.50 4.73 -11.11
N GLY A 81 8.78 4.45 -10.82
CA GLY A 81 9.23 3.14 -10.33
C GLY A 81 8.46 2.63 -9.11
N GLY A 82 8.34 3.44 -8.05
CA GLY A 82 7.57 3.07 -6.86
C GLY A 82 6.08 2.85 -7.14
N GLN A 83 5.50 3.63 -8.05
CA GLN A 83 4.11 3.42 -8.47
C GLN A 83 3.95 2.14 -9.31
N TYR A 84 4.95 1.77 -10.11
CA TYR A 84 4.89 0.56 -10.92
C TYR A 84 4.76 -0.71 -10.06
N SER A 85 5.60 -0.86 -9.03
CA SER A 85 5.52 -2.01 -8.13
C SER A 85 4.19 -2.06 -7.36
N ASN A 86 3.69 -0.91 -6.90
CA ASN A 86 2.38 -0.82 -6.25
C ASN A 86 1.23 -1.15 -7.20
N LEU A 87 1.26 -0.62 -8.43
CA LEU A 87 0.24 -0.85 -9.45
C LEU A 87 0.15 -2.33 -9.82
N GLN A 88 1.30 -3.01 -9.97
CA GLN A 88 1.33 -4.44 -10.26
C GLN A 88 0.63 -5.23 -9.15
N ALA A 89 1.02 -5.03 -7.89
CA ALA A 89 0.41 -5.71 -6.76
C ALA A 89 -1.10 -5.43 -6.65
N GLN A 90 -1.54 -4.19 -6.91
CA GLN A 90 -2.95 -3.82 -6.93
C GLN A 90 -3.72 -4.54 -8.04
N VAL A 91 -3.20 -4.53 -9.27
CA VAL A 91 -3.82 -5.20 -10.42
C VAL A 91 -3.98 -6.69 -10.17
N GLU A 92 -2.98 -7.33 -9.56
CA GLU A 92 -3.03 -8.74 -9.17
C GLU A 92 -4.07 -9.00 -8.08
N SER A 93 -4.12 -8.16 -7.05
CA SER A 93 -5.10 -8.28 -5.95
C SER A 93 -6.55 -8.14 -6.42
N PHE A 94 -6.79 -7.40 -7.52
CA PHE A 94 -8.09 -7.28 -8.16
C PHE A 94 -8.41 -8.39 -9.18
N GLY A 95 -7.54 -9.40 -9.31
CA GLY A 95 -7.71 -10.45 -10.30
C GLY A 95 -7.51 -9.99 -11.75
N LEU A 96 -6.94 -8.82 -11.94
CA LEU A 96 -6.71 -8.20 -13.26
C LEU A 96 -5.28 -8.43 -13.79
N GLY A 97 -4.50 -9.36 -13.21
CA GLY A 97 -3.14 -9.64 -13.66
C GLY A 97 -3.04 -9.88 -15.17
N HIS A 98 -4.01 -10.57 -15.76
CA HIS A 98 -4.12 -10.79 -17.20
C HIS A 98 -4.34 -9.50 -18.03
N LYS A 99 -4.76 -8.39 -17.40
CA LYS A 99 -4.98 -7.07 -18.01
C LYS A 99 -3.90 -6.05 -17.66
N LEU A 100 -2.79 -6.45 -17.03
CA LEU A 100 -1.73 -5.52 -16.61
C LEU A 100 -1.25 -4.61 -17.75
N LYS A 101 -1.13 -5.14 -18.97
CA LYS A 101 -0.75 -4.33 -20.13
C LYS A 101 -1.79 -3.26 -20.45
N GLU A 102 -3.06 -3.60 -20.42
CA GLU A 102 -4.19 -2.68 -20.65
C GLU A 102 -4.22 -1.58 -19.58
N VAL A 103 -3.98 -1.94 -18.32
CA VAL A 103 -3.87 -0.96 -17.21
C VAL A 103 -2.68 -0.01 -17.42
N LYS A 104 -1.51 -0.51 -17.88
CA LYS A 104 -0.35 0.35 -18.18
C LYS A 104 -0.64 1.33 -19.35
N ASP A 105 -1.28 0.86 -20.41
CA ASP A 105 -1.70 1.71 -21.52
C ASP A 105 -2.71 2.76 -21.03
N MET A 106 -3.67 2.36 -20.18
CA MET A 106 -4.67 3.25 -19.58
C MET A 106 -4.03 4.26 -18.61
N TYR A 107 -3.02 3.88 -17.84
CA TYR A 107 -2.30 4.80 -16.94
C TYR A 107 -1.75 6.02 -17.71
N LYS A 108 -1.11 5.77 -18.85
CA LYS A 108 -0.65 6.85 -19.72
C LYS A 108 -1.80 7.68 -20.27
N ALA A 109 -2.86 7.03 -20.75
CA ALA A 109 -4.03 7.72 -21.30
C ALA A 109 -4.71 8.62 -20.24
N VAL A 110 -4.84 8.12 -19.00
CA VAL A 110 -5.36 8.88 -17.85
C VAL A 110 -4.47 10.07 -17.54
N ASN A 111 -3.15 9.90 -17.51
CA ASN A 111 -2.25 11.02 -17.24
C ASN A 111 -2.42 12.15 -18.26
N MET A 112 -2.47 11.80 -19.55
CA MET A 112 -2.71 12.77 -20.63
C MET A 112 -4.11 13.41 -20.50
N MET A 113 -5.12 12.64 -20.16
CA MET A 113 -6.48 13.11 -19.93
C MET A 113 -6.58 14.12 -18.77
N LEU A 114 -5.75 13.94 -17.73
CA LEU A 114 -5.67 14.84 -16.57
C LEU A 114 -4.82 16.11 -16.83
N GLY A 115 -4.25 16.27 -18.03
CA GLY A 115 -3.43 17.42 -18.40
C GLY A 115 -1.93 17.19 -18.25
N ASP A 116 -1.46 15.93 -18.36
CA ASP A 116 -0.06 15.51 -18.23
C ASP A 116 0.57 15.99 -16.91
N ILE A 117 -0.10 15.64 -15.84
CA ILE A 117 0.27 16.08 -14.49
C ILE A 117 1.59 15.46 -14.02
N VAL A 118 2.28 16.17 -13.14
CA VAL A 118 3.47 15.64 -12.47
C VAL A 118 3.09 14.46 -11.59
N LYS A 119 3.69 13.30 -11.88
CA LYS A 119 3.43 12.03 -11.19
C LYS A 119 4.36 11.85 -10.00
N VAL A 120 3.99 12.45 -8.89
CA VAL A 120 4.64 12.28 -7.58
C VAL A 120 3.55 11.96 -6.55
N THR A 121 3.89 11.34 -5.44
CA THR A 121 2.91 11.06 -4.38
C THR A 121 2.26 12.37 -3.88
N PRO A 122 0.91 12.50 -3.86
CA PRO A 122 -0.10 11.45 -4.09
C PRO A 122 -0.65 11.35 -5.52
N SER A 123 -0.30 12.23 -6.45
CA SER A 123 -0.90 12.31 -7.80
C SER A 123 -0.69 11.04 -8.63
N SER A 124 0.47 10.38 -8.50
CA SER A 124 0.73 9.09 -9.16
C SER A 124 -0.25 8.00 -8.74
N LYS A 125 -0.70 8.01 -7.48
CA LYS A 125 -1.74 7.10 -6.98
C LYS A 125 -3.08 7.40 -7.66
N VAL A 126 -3.46 8.66 -7.77
CA VAL A 126 -4.72 9.06 -8.44
C VAL A 126 -4.77 8.53 -9.88
N VAL A 127 -3.67 8.71 -10.63
CA VAL A 127 -3.58 8.20 -12.01
C VAL A 127 -3.71 6.68 -12.05
N GLY A 128 -3.06 5.97 -11.12
CA GLY A 128 -3.14 4.52 -11.02
C GLY A 128 -4.54 4.01 -10.67
N ASP A 129 -5.14 4.57 -9.63
CA ASP A 129 -6.49 4.20 -9.18
C ASP A 129 -7.52 4.44 -10.29
N LEU A 130 -7.46 5.59 -10.95
CA LEU A 130 -8.36 5.90 -12.06
C LEU A 130 -8.12 5.00 -13.27
N ALA A 131 -6.88 4.66 -13.59
CA ALA A 131 -6.57 3.74 -14.69
C ALA A 131 -7.14 2.33 -14.45
N ILE A 132 -6.97 1.78 -13.24
CA ILE A 132 -7.57 0.49 -12.88
C ILE A 132 -9.09 0.57 -12.96
N PHE A 133 -9.68 1.62 -12.37
CA PHE A 133 -11.12 1.83 -12.37
C PHE A 133 -11.70 1.91 -13.79
N MET A 134 -11.05 2.64 -14.68
CA MET A 134 -11.48 2.75 -16.08
C MET A 134 -11.42 1.42 -16.81
N VAL A 135 -10.35 0.63 -16.63
CA VAL A 135 -10.23 -0.70 -17.23
C VAL A 135 -11.30 -1.66 -16.70
N GLN A 136 -11.61 -1.61 -15.41
CA GLN A 136 -12.65 -2.44 -14.80
C GLN A 136 -14.05 -2.13 -15.34
N ASN A 137 -14.34 -0.85 -15.53
CA ASN A 137 -15.67 -0.38 -15.94
C ASN A 137 -15.81 -0.17 -17.45
N GLY A 138 -14.83 -0.57 -18.27
CA GLY A 138 -14.87 -0.38 -19.73
C GLY A 138 -14.94 1.08 -20.15
N LEU A 139 -14.34 1.97 -19.33
CA LEU A 139 -14.24 3.41 -19.63
C LEU A 139 -12.99 3.68 -20.47
N THR A 140 -13.10 4.69 -21.31
CA THR A 140 -11.99 5.25 -22.10
C THR A 140 -11.99 6.77 -21.98
N PRO A 141 -10.89 7.46 -22.30
CA PRO A 141 -10.89 8.94 -22.33
C PRO A 141 -12.01 9.56 -23.14
N GLU A 142 -12.46 8.87 -24.22
CA GLU A 142 -13.51 9.35 -25.12
C GLU A 142 -14.92 9.19 -24.56
N ASN A 143 -15.13 8.15 -23.70
CA ASN A 143 -16.48 7.84 -23.20
C ASN A 143 -16.71 8.18 -21.72
N ILE A 144 -15.66 8.59 -20.99
CA ILE A 144 -15.73 8.83 -19.54
C ILE A 144 -16.74 9.93 -19.18
N VAL A 145 -16.88 10.95 -20.00
CA VAL A 145 -17.83 12.05 -19.77
C VAL A 145 -19.27 11.56 -19.88
N GLU A 146 -19.57 10.73 -20.87
CA GLU A 146 -20.91 10.20 -21.10
C GLU A 146 -21.26 9.10 -20.09
N LYS A 147 -20.42 8.07 -19.99
CA LYS A 147 -20.68 6.89 -19.14
C LYS A 147 -20.42 7.16 -17.65
N GLY A 148 -19.47 8.05 -17.33
CA GLY A 148 -19.08 8.37 -15.97
C GLY A 148 -20.15 9.10 -15.16
N ALA A 149 -21.10 9.75 -15.81
CA ALA A 149 -22.16 10.51 -15.15
C ALA A 149 -22.99 9.66 -14.13
N ASN A 150 -23.11 8.36 -14.39
CA ASN A 150 -23.88 7.42 -13.56
C ASN A 150 -23.00 6.48 -12.70
N ILE A 151 -21.70 6.73 -12.62
CA ILE A 151 -20.73 5.89 -11.91
C ILE A 151 -20.12 6.69 -10.76
N ASP A 152 -19.85 6.05 -9.63
CA ASP A 152 -19.09 6.66 -8.54
C ASP A 152 -17.60 6.38 -8.72
N PHE A 153 -16.83 7.46 -8.78
CA PHE A 153 -15.37 7.40 -8.96
C PHE A 153 -14.66 7.09 -7.65
N PRO A 154 -13.43 6.54 -7.70
CA PRO A 154 -12.60 6.33 -6.51
C PRO A 154 -12.43 7.63 -5.71
N ASP A 155 -12.41 7.53 -4.38
CA ASP A 155 -12.25 8.68 -3.48
C ASP A 155 -10.98 9.48 -3.76
N SER A 156 -9.88 8.83 -4.14
CA SER A 156 -8.64 9.51 -4.54
C SER A 156 -8.84 10.40 -5.77
N THR A 157 -9.63 9.95 -6.74
CA THR A 157 -9.98 10.72 -7.94
C THR A 157 -10.89 11.89 -7.60
N VAL A 158 -11.91 11.65 -6.77
CA VAL A 158 -12.82 12.71 -6.31
C VAL A 158 -12.04 13.78 -5.53
N SER A 159 -11.23 13.38 -4.56
CA SER A 159 -10.40 14.29 -3.77
C SER A 159 -9.42 15.11 -4.63
N TYR A 160 -8.86 14.50 -5.68
CA TYR A 160 -8.01 15.22 -6.63
C TYR A 160 -8.78 16.34 -7.32
N PHE A 161 -9.95 16.04 -7.88
CA PHE A 161 -10.78 17.03 -8.59
C PHE A 161 -11.45 18.05 -7.67
N GLU A 162 -11.64 17.74 -6.38
CA GLU A 162 -12.03 18.70 -5.35
C GLU A 162 -10.92 19.72 -5.07
N GLY A 163 -9.66 19.43 -5.45
CA GLY A 163 -8.51 20.29 -5.15
C GLY A 163 -7.82 19.96 -3.81
N MET A 164 -8.16 18.83 -3.17
CA MET A 164 -7.58 18.41 -1.89
C MET A 164 -6.09 18.03 -2.00
N MET A 165 -5.57 17.88 -3.20
CA MET A 165 -4.15 17.61 -3.49
C MET A 165 -3.44 18.80 -4.15
N GLY A 166 -4.05 19.99 -4.10
CA GLY A 166 -3.58 21.19 -4.78
C GLY A 166 -4.20 21.37 -6.16
N GLN A 167 -3.75 22.42 -6.85
CA GLN A 167 -4.24 22.77 -8.19
C GLN A 167 -3.16 22.42 -9.22
N PRO A 168 -3.47 21.66 -10.29
CA PRO A 168 -2.52 21.42 -11.35
C PRO A 168 -2.27 22.69 -12.16
N GLU A 169 -1.07 22.80 -12.74
CA GLU A 169 -0.78 23.86 -13.69
C GLU A 169 -1.77 23.81 -14.86
N GLY A 170 -2.37 24.95 -15.21
CA GLY A 170 -3.40 25.02 -16.24
C GLY A 170 -4.82 24.67 -15.78
N GLY A 171 -5.01 24.27 -14.52
CA GLY A 171 -6.31 23.91 -13.95
C GLY A 171 -6.73 22.48 -14.25
N PHE A 172 -7.90 22.11 -13.76
CA PHE A 172 -8.50 20.80 -14.03
C PHE A 172 -9.23 20.78 -15.38
N PRO A 173 -9.26 19.64 -16.10
CA PRO A 173 -10.12 19.46 -17.26
C PRO A 173 -11.61 19.58 -16.85
N GLU A 174 -12.26 20.67 -17.24
CA GLU A 174 -13.59 21.05 -16.72
C GLU A 174 -14.67 19.98 -16.91
N ASP A 175 -14.71 19.34 -18.09
CA ASP A 175 -15.72 18.32 -18.39
C ASP A 175 -15.58 17.09 -17.50
N ILE A 176 -14.36 16.66 -17.25
CA ILE A 176 -14.07 15.51 -16.40
C ILE A 176 -14.30 15.87 -14.94
N GLN A 177 -13.84 17.05 -14.50
CA GLN A 177 -14.05 17.53 -13.14
C GLN A 177 -15.54 17.54 -12.79
N LYS A 178 -16.38 18.07 -13.71
CA LYS A 178 -17.83 18.12 -13.50
C LYS A 178 -18.47 16.74 -13.37
N VAL A 179 -18.04 15.77 -14.17
CA VAL A 179 -18.56 14.40 -14.13
C VAL A 179 -18.13 13.68 -12.87
N VAL A 180 -16.88 13.87 -12.43
CA VAL A 180 -16.34 13.23 -11.21
C VAL A 180 -16.94 13.83 -9.95
N LEU A 181 -17.05 15.15 -9.89
CA LEU A 181 -17.55 15.85 -8.69
C LEU A 181 -19.07 15.78 -8.53
N LYS A 182 -19.81 15.69 -9.64
CA LYS A 182 -21.28 15.74 -9.62
C LYS A 182 -21.76 17.00 -8.88
N ASP A 183 -22.38 16.84 -7.70
CA ASP A 183 -22.91 17.93 -6.87
C ASP A 183 -21.85 18.55 -5.92
N LYS A 184 -20.67 17.96 -5.82
CA LYS A 184 -19.58 18.47 -4.98
C LYS A 184 -18.94 19.71 -5.60
N LYS A 185 -18.50 20.64 -4.76
CA LYS A 185 -17.83 21.86 -5.20
C LYS A 185 -16.32 21.75 -4.99
N PRO A 186 -15.49 22.15 -5.97
CA PRO A 186 -14.06 22.22 -5.75
C PRO A 186 -13.71 23.33 -4.76
N ILE A 187 -12.60 23.14 -4.04
CA ILE A 187 -12.02 24.15 -3.15
C ILE A 187 -11.05 25.04 -3.90
N ALA A 188 -10.99 26.31 -3.51
CA ALA A 188 -10.08 27.30 -4.08
C ALA A 188 -8.92 27.68 -3.16
N CYS A 189 -8.93 27.20 -1.92
CA CYS A 189 -7.91 27.41 -0.89
C CYS A 189 -7.09 26.15 -0.64
N ARG A 190 -6.05 26.23 0.19
CA ARG A 190 -5.33 25.04 0.62
C ARG A 190 -6.23 24.18 1.53
N PRO A 191 -6.23 22.86 1.40
CA PRO A 191 -7.07 21.97 2.21
C PRO A 191 -6.93 22.20 3.71
N GLY A 192 -5.71 22.45 4.18
CA GLY A 192 -5.44 22.71 5.61
C GLY A 192 -6.13 23.95 6.17
N GLU A 193 -6.56 24.89 5.31
CA GLU A 193 -7.31 26.07 5.74
C GLU A 193 -8.77 25.76 6.10
N LEU A 194 -9.27 24.60 5.66
CA LEU A 194 -10.63 24.11 5.92
C LEU A 194 -10.73 23.21 7.15
N LEU A 195 -9.59 22.78 7.69
CA LEU A 195 -9.54 21.88 8.83
C LEU A 195 -9.62 22.73 10.13
N GLU A 196 -10.46 22.28 11.05
CA GLU A 196 -10.45 22.78 12.41
C GLU A 196 -9.13 22.35 13.09
N PRO A 197 -8.58 23.18 13.99
CA PRO A 197 -7.41 22.80 14.79
C PRO A 197 -7.67 21.52 15.58
N GLU A 198 -6.70 20.61 15.59
CA GLU A 198 -6.77 19.38 16.38
C GLU A 198 -6.73 19.68 17.88
N ASP A 199 -7.68 19.13 18.61
CA ASP A 199 -7.72 19.20 20.09
C ASP A 199 -6.94 18.03 20.69
N PHE A 200 -5.65 18.26 20.95
CA PHE A 200 -4.77 17.24 21.52
C PHE A 200 -5.19 16.77 22.92
N GLU A 201 -5.85 17.63 23.71
CA GLU A 201 -6.35 17.23 25.03
C GLU A 201 -7.59 16.32 24.92
N ALA A 202 -8.46 16.59 23.95
CA ALA A 202 -9.57 15.67 23.66
C ALA A 202 -9.07 14.30 23.15
N ILE A 203 -8.03 14.30 22.30
CA ILE A 203 -7.37 13.06 21.86
C ILE A 203 -6.75 12.34 23.07
N ARG A 204 -6.01 13.02 23.92
CA ARG A 204 -5.40 12.44 25.13
C ARG A 204 -6.44 11.76 25.99
N LYS A 205 -7.54 12.45 26.26
CA LYS A 205 -8.64 11.89 27.04
C LYS A 205 -9.25 10.67 26.37
N LYS A 206 -9.47 10.70 25.05
CA LYS A 206 -9.96 9.54 24.31
C LYS A 206 -9.03 8.33 24.43
N LEU A 207 -7.70 8.54 24.29
CA LEU A 207 -6.72 7.47 24.44
C LEU A 207 -6.75 6.84 25.84
N GLN A 208 -6.95 7.66 26.89
CA GLN A 208 -7.06 7.19 28.26
C GLN A 208 -8.39 6.43 28.51
N ASP A 209 -9.50 7.02 28.11
CA ASP A 209 -10.84 6.51 28.42
C ASP A 209 -11.24 5.30 27.56
N GLU A 210 -10.92 5.31 26.26
CA GLU A 210 -11.36 4.28 25.31
C GLU A 210 -10.29 3.23 25.03
N LEU A 211 -9.03 3.66 24.97
CA LEU A 211 -7.91 2.76 24.67
C LEU A 211 -7.05 2.42 25.89
N GLU A 212 -7.42 2.87 27.10
CA GLU A 212 -6.71 2.57 28.36
C GLU A 212 -5.19 2.76 28.24
N LEU A 213 -4.76 3.81 27.54
CA LEU A 213 -3.36 4.19 27.34
C LEU A 213 -2.98 5.29 28.33
N GLU A 214 -1.68 5.56 28.46
CA GLU A 214 -1.20 6.65 29.32
C GLU A 214 -1.56 8.02 28.75
N GLY A 215 -1.68 8.17 27.43
CA GLY A 215 -1.92 9.41 26.74
C GLY A 215 -0.66 10.30 26.67
N THR A 216 0.49 9.67 26.45
CA THR A 216 1.76 10.41 26.25
C THR A 216 1.68 11.27 25.00
N ASP A 217 2.51 12.31 24.90
CA ASP A 217 2.56 13.18 23.72
C ASP A 217 2.83 12.38 22.43
N ARG A 218 3.67 11.35 22.52
CA ARG A 218 3.95 10.46 21.38
C ARG A 218 2.71 9.70 20.93
N GLU A 219 1.93 9.19 21.85
CA GLU A 219 0.68 8.48 21.54
C GLU A 219 -0.35 9.44 20.93
N VAL A 220 -0.50 10.63 21.53
CA VAL A 220 -1.42 11.68 21.02
C VAL A 220 -1.06 12.10 19.60
N ILE A 221 0.21 12.37 19.32
CA ILE A 221 0.67 12.76 17.98
C ILE A 221 0.51 11.60 17.00
N SER A 222 0.85 10.38 17.40
CA SER A 222 0.69 9.19 16.54
C SER A 222 -0.78 8.95 16.20
N TYR A 223 -1.68 9.12 17.15
CA TYR A 223 -3.12 9.03 16.92
C TYR A 223 -3.62 10.14 15.99
N ALA A 224 -3.24 11.39 16.23
CA ALA A 224 -3.65 12.51 15.40
C ALA A 224 -3.24 12.33 13.93
N LEU A 225 -2.05 11.79 13.69
CA LEU A 225 -1.55 11.54 12.33
C LEU A 225 -2.25 10.36 11.63
N TYR A 226 -2.52 9.26 12.35
CA TYR A 226 -3.03 8.01 11.78
C TYR A 226 -3.99 7.30 12.73
N PRO A 227 -5.20 7.81 12.99
CA PRO A 227 -6.09 7.30 14.04
C PRO A 227 -6.37 5.79 13.91
N LYS A 228 -6.81 5.35 12.74
CA LYS A 228 -7.15 3.94 12.50
C LYS A 228 -5.94 3.02 12.62
N VAL A 229 -4.82 3.40 12.01
CA VAL A 229 -3.57 2.60 12.05
C VAL A 229 -3.08 2.47 13.49
N PHE A 230 -3.17 3.53 14.28
CA PHE A 230 -2.80 3.52 15.69
C PHE A 230 -3.72 2.58 16.50
N GLU A 231 -5.04 2.68 16.31
CA GLU A 231 -5.99 1.78 17.00
C GLU A 231 -5.75 0.31 16.64
N ASP A 232 -5.53 0.00 15.36
CA ASP A 232 -5.27 -1.36 14.91
C ASP A 232 -3.94 -1.89 15.44
N TYR A 233 -2.92 -1.06 15.53
CA TYR A 233 -1.65 -1.39 16.17
C TYR A 233 -1.82 -1.71 17.67
N ILE A 234 -2.57 -0.90 18.42
CA ILE A 234 -2.84 -1.16 19.84
C ILE A 234 -3.63 -2.47 20.04
N LYS A 235 -4.63 -2.72 19.18
CA LYS A 235 -5.39 -3.99 19.20
C LYS A 235 -4.48 -5.20 18.93
N SER A 236 -3.58 -5.08 17.96
CA SER A 236 -2.61 -6.13 17.63
C SER A 236 -1.67 -6.42 18.81
N ILE A 237 -1.09 -5.38 19.43
CA ILE A 237 -0.22 -5.56 20.60
C ILE A 237 -0.96 -6.21 21.79
N ARG A 238 -2.21 -5.84 22.01
CA ARG A 238 -3.01 -6.43 23.09
C ARG A 238 -3.30 -7.91 22.86
N LYS A 239 -3.59 -8.25 21.61
CA LYS A 239 -3.91 -9.63 21.23
C LYS A 239 -2.69 -10.54 21.17
N GLU A 240 -1.60 -10.08 20.59
CA GLU A 240 -0.46 -10.90 20.19
C GLU A 240 0.80 -10.63 21.03
N GLY A 241 0.81 -9.56 21.81
CA GLY A 241 1.99 -9.09 22.52
C GLY A 241 2.84 -8.13 21.70
N SER A 242 3.88 -7.59 22.32
CA SER A 242 4.80 -6.67 21.66
C SER A 242 5.95 -7.43 20.99
N PHE A 243 6.13 -7.20 19.69
CA PHE A 243 7.27 -7.73 18.92
C PHE A 243 8.53 -6.89 19.04
N ARG A 244 8.55 -5.87 19.90
CA ARG A 244 9.64 -4.90 20.02
C ARG A 244 11.02 -5.50 20.21
N TYR A 245 11.08 -6.67 20.85
CA TYR A 245 12.33 -7.35 21.18
C TYR A 245 12.63 -8.56 20.29
N MET A 246 11.81 -8.80 19.28
CA MET A 246 12.03 -9.88 18.31
C MET A 246 12.98 -9.41 17.23
N GLY A 247 13.95 -10.24 16.82
CA GLY A 247 14.79 -9.96 15.66
C GLY A 247 13.98 -9.89 14.37
N SER A 248 14.38 -9.03 13.45
CA SER A 248 13.63 -8.86 12.18
C SER A 248 13.61 -10.13 11.34
N ASP A 249 14.68 -10.91 11.36
CA ASP A 249 14.79 -12.21 10.71
C ASP A 249 13.72 -13.19 11.21
N ILE A 250 13.60 -13.34 12.53
CA ILE A 250 12.58 -14.19 13.15
C ILE A 250 11.17 -13.65 12.88
N PHE A 251 10.98 -12.35 12.96
CA PHE A 251 9.68 -11.73 12.72
C PHE A 251 9.17 -11.96 11.30
N PHE A 252 10.04 -11.87 10.28
CA PHE A 252 9.65 -11.99 8.88
C PHE A 252 9.70 -13.43 8.36
N HIS A 253 10.67 -14.23 8.80
CA HIS A 253 10.91 -15.57 8.24
C HIS A 253 10.53 -16.71 9.18
N SER A 254 10.18 -16.39 10.46
CA SER A 254 9.94 -17.42 11.48
C SER A 254 11.21 -18.23 11.79
N LEU A 255 11.04 -19.31 12.51
CA LEU A 255 12.09 -20.28 12.81
C LEU A 255 12.00 -21.46 11.83
N GLU A 256 13.14 -21.99 11.42
CA GLU A 256 13.20 -23.29 10.76
C GLU A 256 13.05 -24.42 11.79
N GLU A 257 12.60 -25.60 11.33
CA GLU A 257 12.49 -26.78 12.21
C GLU A 257 13.87 -27.14 12.79
N GLY A 258 13.93 -27.25 14.09
CA GLY A 258 15.15 -27.50 14.84
C GLY A 258 15.89 -26.23 15.28
N GLU A 259 15.55 -25.08 14.75
CA GLU A 259 16.17 -23.80 15.09
C GLU A 259 15.70 -23.30 16.46
N THR A 260 16.59 -22.57 17.14
CA THR A 260 16.37 -22.01 18.47
C THR A 260 16.70 -20.53 18.47
N CYS A 261 15.82 -19.72 19.04
CA CYS A 261 16.06 -18.31 19.29
C CYS A 261 15.82 -17.92 20.73
N GLU A 262 16.43 -16.82 21.14
CA GLU A 262 16.15 -16.16 22.41
C GLU A 262 15.19 -15.00 22.17
N VAL A 263 14.02 -15.05 22.82
CA VAL A 263 13.01 -13.99 22.75
C VAL A 263 12.98 -13.24 24.06
N LYS A 264 13.34 -11.95 24.02
CA LYS A 264 13.17 -11.05 25.17
C LYS A 264 11.70 -10.64 25.27
N VAL A 265 11.04 -11.03 26.36
CA VAL A 265 9.62 -10.68 26.60
C VAL A 265 9.51 -9.34 27.32
N LYS A 266 10.36 -9.12 28.29
CA LYS A 266 10.52 -7.86 29.04
C LYS A 266 11.92 -7.80 29.65
N ASP A 267 12.25 -6.67 30.25
CA ASP A 267 13.57 -6.55 30.92
C ASP A 267 13.77 -7.60 31.96
N GLY A 268 14.86 -8.35 31.83
CA GLY A 268 15.22 -9.45 32.72
C GLY A 268 14.47 -10.78 32.51
N VAL A 269 13.60 -10.87 31.48
CA VAL A 269 12.87 -12.11 31.16
C VAL A 269 13.08 -12.47 29.69
N ASN A 270 13.88 -13.52 29.48
CA ASN A 270 14.15 -14.09 28.18
C ASN A 270 13.57 -15.51 28.11
N LEU A 271 13.05 -15.88 26.97
CA LEU A 271 12.56 -17.22 26.65
C LEU A 271 13.44 -17.84 25.58
N MET A 272 13.89 -19.06 25.81
CA MET A 272 14.48 -19.88 24.76
C MET A 272 13.35 -20.60 24.02
N VAL A 273 13.19 -20.30 22.75
CA VAL A 273 12.13 -20.85 21.90
C VAL A 273 12.75 -21.66 20.79
N LYS A 274 12.40 -22.94 20.71
CA LYS A 274 12.81 -23.83 19.63
C LYS A 274 11.59 -24.30 18.86
N LEU A 275 11.61 -24.16 17.53
CA LEU A 275 10.62 -24.80 16.69
C LEU A 275 11.01 -26.27 16.49
N GLN A 276 10.18 -27.19 16.95
CA GLN A 276 10.45 -28.63 16.84
C GLN A 276 9.91 -29.22 15.54
N GLU A 277 8.66 -28.87 15.19
CA GLU A 277 7.94 -29.46 14.05
C GLU A 277 6.78 -28.55 13.63
N VAL A 278 6.53 -28.46 12.32
CA VAL A 278 5.29 -27.88 11.77
C VAL A 278 4.54 -28.98 11.03
N ARG A 279 3.39 -29.39 11.56
CA ARG A 279 2.60 -30.47 10.96
C ARG A 279 1.89 -30.05 9.69
N PRO A 280 1.60 -31.00 8.79
CA PRO A 280 0.77 -30.75 7.61
C PRO A 280 -0.58 -30.13 7.99
N VAL A 281 -1.19 -29.44 7.02
CA VAL A 281 -2.52 -28.84 7.17
C VAL A 281 -3.57 -29.93 7.41
N ASP A 282 -4.42 -29.74 8.41
CA ASP A 282 -5.57 -30.58 8.65
C ASP A 282 -6.73 -30.26 7.66
N ASN A 283 -7.80 -31.07 7.72
CA ASN A 283 -8.97 -30.91 6.83
C ASN A 283 -9.71 -29.57 7.04
N ASP A 284 -9.49 -28.91 8.16
CA ASP A 284 -10.12 -27.62 8.51
C ASP A 284 -9.23 -26.42 8.15
N GLY A 285 -8.07 -26.67 7.52
CA GLY A 285 -7.14 -25.64 7.08
C GLY A 285 -6.23 -25.11 8.18
N PHE A 286 -5.99 -25.89 9.24
CA PHE A 286 -5.07 -25.52 10.31
C PHE A 286 -3.81 -26.36 10.29
N ARG A 287 -2.70 -25.77 10.77
CA ARG A 287 -1.44 -26.47 11.08
C ARG A 287 -1.20 -26.45 12.59
N GLU A 288 -0.55 -27.49 13.08
CA GLU A 288 0.01 -27.51 14.43
C GLU A 288 1.50 -27.21 14.37
N ALA A 289 1.92 -26.09 14.96
CA ALA A 289 3.33 -25.79 15.21
C ALA A 289 3.70 -26.22 16.64
N ILE A 290 4.74 -27.01 16.75
CA ILE A 290 5.21 -27.57 18.00
C ILE A 290 6.48 -26.83 18.42
N PHE A 291 6.39 -26.14 19.53
CA PHE A 291 7.51 -25.39 20.10
C PHE A 291 7.97 -26.04 21.42
N GLU A 292 9.24 -25.85 21.72
CA GLU A 292 9.80 -26.00 23.03
C GLU A 292 10.15 -24.62 23.59
N VAL A 293 9.55 -24.25 24.71
CA VAL A 293 9.77 -22.96 25.37
C VAL A 293 10.35 -23.22 26.75
N ASN A 294 11.61 -22.84 26.97
CA ASN A 294 12.37 -23.12 28.19
C ASN A 294 12.25 -24.61 28.62
N GLY A 295 12.41 -25.53 27.65
CA GLY A 295 12.32 -26.98 27.91
C GLY A 295 10.88 -27.53 27.98
N ASN A 296 9.85 -26.70 27.88
CA ASN A 296 8.47 -27.14 27.93
C ASN A 296 7.83 -27.15 26.53
N ARG A 297 7.27 -28.28 26.15
CA ARG A 297 6.57 -28.42 24.86
C ARG A 297 5.28 -27.61 24.84
N ARG A 298 5.06 -26.88 23.73
CA ARG A 298 3.86 -26.10 23.41
C ARG A 298 3.38 -26.46 22.03
N ILE A 299 2.08 -26.69 21.87
CA ILE A 299 1.46 -26.94 20.58
C ILE A 299 0.53 -25.76 20.30
N ILE A 300 0.75 -25.10 19.17
CA ILE A 300 -0.04 -23.95 18.73
C ILE A 300 -0.74 -24.32 17.43
N LYS A 301 -2.06 -24.22 17.41
CA LYS A 301 -2.87 -24.44 16.21
C LYS A 301 -3.01 -23.12 15.45
N ILE A 302 -2.53 -23.08 14.22
CA ILE A 302 -2.46 -21.87 13.37
C ILE A 302 -3.26 -22.12 12.09
N LYS A 303 -4.13 -21.18 11.71
CA LYS A 303 -4.85 -21.26 10.45
C LYS A 303 -3.88 -20.97 9.31
N ASP A 304 -3.78 -21.90 8.36
CA ASP A 304 -2.97 -21.72 7.15
C ASP A 304 -3.71 -20.85 6.14
N LYS A 305 -3.17 -19.66 5.87
CA LYS A 305 -3.75 -18.71 4.92
C LYS A 305 -3.46 -19.07 3.46
N THR A 306 -2.52 -19.98 3.21
CA THR A 306 -2.16 -20.41 1.84
C THR A 306 -3.08 -21.49 1.31
N VAL A 307 -3.80 -22.16 2.21
CA VAL A 307 -4.73 -23.22 1.83
C VAL A 307 -6.13 -22.64 1.72
N THR A 308 -6.64 -22.60 0.52
CA THR A 308 -8.06 -22.36 0.29
C THR A 308 -8.79 -23.64 0.72
N VAL A 309 -9.22 -23.71 1.99
CA VAL A 309 -10.22 -24.69 2.34
C VAL A 309 -11.41 -24.36 1.46
N ASN A 310 -11.86 -25.31 0.67
CA ASN A 310 -13.12 -25.22 -0.08
C ASN A 310 -14.28 -25.07 0.92
N SER A 311 -14.29 -23.94 1.62
CA SER A 311 -15.53 -23.44 2.17
C SER A 311 -16.38 -23.14 0.94
N SER A 312 -17.58 -23.68 0.89
CA SER A 312 -18.61 -23.50 -0.11
C SER A 312 -19.08 -22.04 -0.29
N ASN A 313 -18.22 -21.07 0.00
CA ASN A 313 -18.35 -19.66 -0.37
C ASN A 313 -17.75 -19.46 -1.76
N SER A 314 -18.45 -20.03 -2.78
CA SER A 314 -18.33 -19.49 -4.12
C SER A 314 -18.63 -17.98 -4.02
N VAL A 315 -17.73 -17.17 -4.56
CA VAL A 315 -18.03 -15.74 -4.74
C VAL A 315 -19.34 -15.67 -5.53
N LEU A 316 -20.38 -15.18 -4.89
CA LEU A 316 -21.67 -14.97 -5.54
C LEU A 316 -21.52 -13.69 -6.36
N TYR A 317 -21.64 -13.82 -7.67
CA TYR A 317 -21.74 -12.66 -8.56
C TYR A 317 -23.23 -12.28 -8.68
N ALA A 318 -23.49 -10.97 -8.65
CA ALA A 318 -24.83 -10.49 -8.96
C ALA A 318 -25.18 -10.83 -10.41
N ASN A 319 -26.43 -11.24 -10.63
CA ASN A 319 -26.95 -11.48 -11.98
C ASN A 319 -27.27 -10.12 -12.62
N GLU A 320 -26.54 -9.74 -13.66
CA GLU A 320 -26.73 -8.47 -14.37
C GLU A 320 -28.13 -8.29 -14.97
N ASP A 321 -28.81 -9.39 -15.26
CA ASP A 321 -30.19 -9.37 -15.76
C ASP A 321 -31.25 -9.23 -14.66
N ASN A 322 -30.85 -9.29 -13.38
CA ASN A 322 -31.75 -9.15 -12.25
C ASN A 322 -31.62 -7.77 -11.58
N PRO A 323 -32.56 -6.84 -11.80
CA PRO A 323 -32.47 -5.49 -11.23
C PRO A 323 -32.61 -5.45 -9.70
N MET A 324 -32.89 -6.59 -9.06
CA MET A 324 -32.98 -6.73 -7.60
C MET A 324 -31.65 -7.17 -6.97
N GLU A 325 -30.65 -7.45 -7.77
CA GLU A 325 -29.32 -7.80 -7.32
C GLU A 325 -28.33 -6.66 -7.59
N VAL A 326 -27.58 -6.28 -6.58
CA VAL A 326 -26.55 -5.24 -6.69
C VAL A 326 -25.18 -5.88 -6.44
N GLY A 327 -24.33 -5.87 -7.46
CA GLY A 327 -22.95 -6.31 -7.37
C GLY A 327 -22.03 -5.20 -6.86
N ALA A 328 -20.93 -5.60 -6.21
CA ALA A 328 -19.85 -4.68 -5.88
C ALA A 328 -19.13 -4.24 -7.16
N ASN A 329 -18.96 -2.95 -7.36
CA ASN A 329 -18.28 -2.39 -8.56
C ASN A 329 -16.78 -2.64 -8.54
N ILE A 330 -16.21 -2.91 -7.37
CA ILE A 330 -14.78 -3.19 -7.16
C ILE A 330 -14.64 -4.28 -6.07
N PRO A 331 -13.63 -5.16 -6.15
CA PRO A 331 -13.32 -6.07 -5.06
C PRO A 331 -12.81 -5.28 -3.84
N GLY A 332 -13.27 -5.65 -2.66
CA GLY A 332 -12.89 -4.97 -1.41
C GLY A 332 -13.61 -5.54 -0.19
N ASN A 333 -13.30 -4.98 0.97
CA ASN A 333 -13.95 -5.33 2.22
C ASN A 333 -15.14 -4.39 2.50
N ILE A 334 -16.29 -4.95 2.82
CA ILE A 334 -17.44 -4.15 3.28
C ILE A 334 -17.12 -3.63 4.69
N ILE A 335 -16.91 -2.33 4.82
CA ILE A 335 -16.62 -1.69 6.11
C ILE A 335 -17.89 -1.17 6.80
N LYS A 336 -18.94 -0.92 6.03
CA LYS A 336 -20.21 -0.45 6.58
C LYS A 336 -21.37 -0.83 5.67
N VAL A 337 -22.45 -1.32 6.25
CA VAL A 337 -23.75 -1.46 5.58
C VAL A 337 -24.64 -0.30 6.06
N LEU A 338 -25.22 0.44 5.12
CA LEU A 338 -25.97 1.67 5.37
C LEU A 338 -27.48 1.47 5.43
N VAL A 339 -27.95 0.29 5.03
CA VAL A 339 -29.36 -0.06 4.94
C VAL A 339 -29.66 -1.30 5.80
N LYS A 340 -30.93 -1.51 6.13
CA LYS A 340 -31.39 -2.67 6.91
C LYS A 340 -32.17 -3.63 6.02
N GLU A 341 -32.20 -4.89 6.41
CA GLU A 341 -33.02 -5.90 5.75
C GLU A 341 -34.50 -5.49 5.74
N GLY A 342 -35.12 -5.56 4.57
CA GLY A 342 -36.51 -5.12 4.36
C GLY A 342 -36.71 -3.63 4.09
N GLU A 343 -35.64 -2.84 4.07
CA GLU A 343 -35.69 -1.41 3.74
C GLU A 343 -35.80 -1.21 2.21
N THR A 344 -36.68 -0.29 1.81
CA THR A 344 -36.78 0.09 0.39
C THR A 344 -35.71 1.11 0.06
N VAL A 345 -34.89 0.84 -0.96
CA VAL A 345 -33.81 1.71 -1.41
C VAL A 345 -34.21 2.43 -2.70
N ALA A 346 -33.82 3.68 -2.81
CA ALA A 346 -34.00 4.47 -4.03
C ALA A 346 -32.84 4.21 -5.01
N ALA A 347 -33.07 4.50 -6.29
CA ALA A 347 -31.99 4.47 -7.26
C ALA A 347 -30.86 5.43 -6.85
N ASN A 348 -29.60 4.96 -6.93
CA ASN A 348 -28.38 5.68 -6.52
C ASN A 348 -28.26 5.95 -5.01
N GLN A 349 -29.08 5.33 -4.18
CA GLN A 349 -28.89 5.40 -2.73
C GLN A 349 -27.70 4.55 -2.31
N PRO A 350 -26.76 5.08 -1.52
CA PRO A 350 -25.67 4.28 -0.96
C PRO A 350 -26.21 3.18 -0.04
N ILE A 351 -25.87 1.92 -0.31
CA ILE A 351 -26.32 0.76 0.47
C ILE A 351 -25.20 0.14 1.32
N ALA A 352 -23.97 0.25 0.88
CA ALA A 352 -22.79 -0.23 1.60
C ALA A 352 -21.57 0.60 1.24
N VAL A 353 -20.57 0.61 2.13
CA VAL A 353 -19.26 1.20 1.90
C VAL A 353 -18.26 0.07 1.78
N ILE A 354 -17.54 0.04 0.67
CA ILE A 354 -16.50 -0.95 0.37
C ILE A 354 -15.14 -0.25 0.46
N GLU A 355 -14.24 -0.80 1.25
CA GLU A 355 -12.85 -0.39 1.29
C GLU A 355 -12.06 -1.25 0.29
N ALA A 356 -11.58 -0.62 -0.75
CA ALA A 356 -10.68 -1.21 -1.72
C ALA A 356 -9.31 -0.51 -1.64
N MET A 357 -8.25 -1.22 -1.98
CA MET A 357 -6.92 -0.62 -2.15
C MET A 357 -6.20 -0.18 -0.84
N LYS A 358 -6.36 -0.93 0.23
CA LYS A 358 -5.45 -0.86 1.39
C LYS A 358 -4.70 -2.15 1.60
#